data_bd39e4e21ec1194145c928dcc160b876
#
_entry.id   bd39e4e21ec1194145c928dcc160b876
#
_cell.length_a   1.000
_cell.length_b   1.000
_cell.length_c   1.000
_cell.angle_alpha   90.00
_cell.angle_beta   90.00
_cell.angle_gamma   90.00
#
_symmetry.space_group_name_H-M   'P 1'
#
loop_
_entity.id
_entity.type
_entity.pdbx_description
1 polymer ?
#
loop_
_entity_poly.entity_id
_entity_poly.type
_entity_poly.pdbx_seq_one_letter_code
_entity_poly.pdbx_strand_id
1 'polypeptide(L)'
;MPVLMVDGGDLFGQRNKNDQHQTRFLCEVTGDFGYDGIGLGEADLNYGLPFLKEMIQKYKLPFTNANVVDRATGKLILPEYLVVEKNGIKFGLVSVLGANHKIITMTDTDSGLEVKDPVAVLRDVLPRMRKEVDTVVLLGHLGEGDTSTVIREVKGVDICIMGHTHRTLKNERIVEDTIFLAAPHEGRFVGRADLFIEKSDGKVMAVEVNLTSLDDAVEHEPEMLARVDAYKASFEEFKLAKRAGFPRDLGGEKETYLGSRSCKSCHEDTWEVYTASGHSQAFTSIRKKGQNNEPECILCHTTGYRYKNGYAEERPFNQLVNVQCEACHGYGTEHSRDGKWRAQAQDSCVSCHDKANSPEFDYAVYWEKIKH
;
A
#
# COMPACT_ATOMS: atom_id res chain seq x y z
N MET A 1 -6.51 15.13 -30.92
CA MET A 1 -7.72 15.28 -30.08
C MET A 1 -7.27 15.68 -28.69
N PRO A 2 -7.87 16.66 -28.02
CA PRO A 2 -7.51 16.99 -26.65
C PRO A 2 -7.84 15.82 -25.72
N VAL A 3 -6.93 15.57 -24.75
CA VAL A 3 -7.08 14.48 -23.78
C VAL A 3 -7.10 15.09 -22.39
N LEU A 4 -8.03 14.68 -21.56
CA LEU A 4 -8.04 14.91 -20.11
C LEU A 4 -7.61 13.61 -19.45
N MET A 5 -6.46 13.61 -18.78
CA MET A 5 -5.90 12.43 -18.14
C MET A 5 -6.06 12.54 -16.63
N VAL A 6 -6.77 11.60 -16.02
CA VAL A 6 -7.09 11.62 -14.60
C VAL A 6 -6.88 10.26 -13.94
N ASP A 7 -6.64 10.27 -12.64
CA ASP A 7 -6.50 9.08 -11.79
C ASP A 7 -7.39 9.18 -10.55
N GLY A 8 -7.97 8.06 -10.13
CA GLY A 8 -8.93 7.99 -9.01
C GLY A 8 -8.31 7.88 -7.63
N GLY A 9 -6.97 7.93 -7.50
CA GLY A 9 -6.25 7.80 -6.24
C GLY A 9 -5.66 6.41 -5.98
N ASP A 10 -4.91 6.30 -4.88
CA ASP A 10 -4.09 5.13 -4.53
C ASP A 10 -2.96 4.87 -5.53
N LEU A 11 -2.33 5.95 -6.01
CA LEU A 11 -1.12 5.87 -6.82
C LEU A 11 0.04 5.23 -6.04
N PHE A 12 0.10 5.41 -4.72
CA PHE A 12 1.14 4.86 -3.88
C PHE A 12 0.86 3.39 -3.56
N GLY A 13 1.95 2.62 -3.43
CA GLY A 13 1.87 1.20 -3.11
C GLY A 13 1.54 0.91 -1.65
N GLN A 14 1.60 -0.37 -1.29
CA GLN A 14 1.29 -0.85 0.04
C GLN A 14 2.31 -0.35 1.09
N ARG A 15 1.99 -0.56 2.38
CA ARG A 15 2.75 -0.06 3.53
C ARG A 15 4.01 -0.88 3.80
N ASN A 16 4.98 -0.86 2.91
CA ASN A 16 6.30 -1.39 3.23
C ASN A 16 7.42 -0.46 2.72
N LYS A 17 8.61 -0.55 3.33
CA LYS A 17 9.72 0.36 3.01
C LYS A 17 10.27 0.18 1.60
N ASN A 18 10.13 -1.00 1.01
CA ASN A 18 10.57 -1.24 -0.36
C ASN A 18 9.65 -0.57 -1.37
N ASP A 19 8.36 -0.50 -1.06
CA ASP A 19 7.38 0.17 -1.92
C ASP A 19 7.62 1.68 -1.99
N GLN A 20 8.27 2.29 -1.00
CA GLN A 20 8.66 3.71 -1.09
C GLN A 20 9.63 3.96 -2.25
N HIS A 21 10.56 3.04 -2.53
CA HIS A 21 11.44 3.13 -3.69
C HIS A 21 10.64 3.01 -4.99
N GLN A 22 9.71 2.06 -5.06
CA GLN A 22 8.78 1.89 -6.18
C GLN A 22 7.88 3.11 -6.34
N THR A 23 7.34 3.64 -5.24
CA THR A 23 6.47 4.82 -5.26
C THR A 23 7.19 6.04 -5.86
N ARG A 24 8.47 6.27 -5.54
CA ARG A 24 9.26 7.35 -6.14
C ARG A 24 9.38 7.21 -7.66
N PHE A 25 9.61 5.99 -8.14
CA PHE A 25 9.64 5.70 -9.58
C PHE A 25 8.28 5.92 -10.24
N LEU A 26 7.20 5.44 -9.63
CA LEU A 26 5.84 5.66 -10.15
C LEU A 26 5.49 7.15 -10.20
N CYS A 27 5.82 7.92 -9.16
CA CYS A 27 5.60 9.37 -9.14
C CYS A 27 6.37 10.10 -10.25
N GLU A 28 7.61 9.68 -10.51
CA GLU A 28 8.42 10.22 -11.60
C GLU A 28 7.76 9.98 -12.96
N VAL A 29 7.40 8.73 -13.25
CA VAL A 29 6.74 8.33 -14.49
C VAL A 29 5.39 9.04 -14.65
N THR A 30 4.59 9.11 -13.58
CA THR A 30 3.28 9.80 -13.58
C THR A 30 3.43 11.28 -13.87
N GLY A 31 4.47 11.94 -13.33
CA GLY A 31 4.78 13.34 -13.63
C GLY A 31 5.10 13.57 -15.11
N ASP A 32 5.84 12.64 -15.73
CA ASP A 32 6.20 12.73 -17.15
C ASP A 32 4.98 12.46 -18.07
N PHE A 33 4.03 11.63 -17.65
CA PHE A 33 2.79 11.43 -18.42
C PHE A 33 1.90 12.67 -18.45
N GLY A 34 2.06 13.61 -17.52
CA GLY A 34 1.35 14.88 -17.53
C GLY A 34 -0.15 14.73 -17.23
N TYR A 35 -0.48 14.01 -16.17
CA TYR A 35 -1.85 13.93 -15.66
C TYR A 35 -2.41 15.34 -15.40
N ASP A 36 -3.70 15.50 -15.65
CA ASP A 36 -4.44 16.76 -15.41
C ASP A 36 -5.05 16.82 -14.00
N GLY A 37 -5.29 15.66 -13.39
CA GLY A 37 -5.79 15.54 -12.02
C GLY A 37 -5.63 14.16 -11.45
N ILE A 38 -5.23 14.10 -10.18
CA ILE A 38 -5.08 12.86 -9.41
C ILE A 38 -5.92 13.02 -8.14
N GLY A 39 -6.86 12.10 -7.93
CA GLY A 39 -7.60 12.00 -6.67
C GLY A 39 -6.70 11.50 -5.53
N LEU A 40 -7.10 11.77 -4.30
CA LEU A 40 -6.44 11.22 -3.13
C LEU A 40 -7.12 9.92 -2.70
N GLY A 41 -6.33 8.82 -2.61
CA GLY A 41 -6.71 7.61 -1.91
C GLY A 41 -6.01 7.47 -0.56
N GLU A 42 -6.40 6.51 0.26
CA GLU A 42 -5.79 6.29 1.57
C GLU A 42 -4.35 5.78 1.46
N ALA A 43 -4.02 5.00 0.43
CA ALA A 43 -2.67 4.49 0.23
C ALA A 43 -1.66 5.59 -0.12
N ASP A 44 -2.10 6.70 -0.70
CA ASP A 44 -1.24 7.85 -0.99
C ASP A 44 -0.68 8.50 0.29
N LEU A 45 -1.30 8.23 1.43
CA LEU A 45 -0.86 8.69 2.75
C LEU A 45 -0.09 7.63 3.55
N ASN A 46 0.17 6.45 2.99
CA ASN A 46 0.89 5.36 3.67
C ASN A 46 2.26 5.77 4.23
N TYR A 47 2.96 6.68 3.56
CA TYR A 47 4.26 7.20 3.99
C TYR A 47 4.17 8.55 4.71
N GLY A 48 2.94 8.98 5.04
CA GLY A 48 2.65 10.23 5.71
C GLY A 48 2.56 11.44 4.77
N LEU A 49 1.90 12.49 5.27
CA LEU A 49 1.68 13.73 4.52
C LEU A 49 2.97 14.44 4.05
N PRO A 50 4.09 14.44 4.83
CA PRO A 50 5.33 15.05 4.36
C PRO A 50 5.87 14.37 3.09
N PHE A 51 5.81 13.03 3.01
CA PHE A 51 6.27 12.30 1.82
C PHE A 51 5.36 12.57 0.62
N LEU A 52 4.04 12.56 0.79
CA LEU A 52 3.11 12.92 -0.29
C LEU A 52 3.42 14.32 -0.84
N LYS A 53 3.60 15.32 0.03
CA LYS A 53 3.96 16.69 -0.38
C LYS A 53 5.31 16.77 -1.10
N GLU A 54 6.31 16.01 -0.67
CA GLU A 54 7.61 15.91 -1.35
C GLU A 54 7.42 15.40 -2.79
N MET A 55 6.64 14.33 -2.98
CA MET A 55 6.39 13.74 -4.31
C MET A 55 5.61 14.69 -5.21
N ILE A 56 4.56 15.33 -4.69
CA ILE A 56 3.79 16.35 -5.41
C ILE A 56 4.69 17.48 -5.90
N GLN A 57 5.52 18.04 -5.03
CA GLN A 57 6.40 19.14 -5.39
C GLN A 57 7.48 18.73 -6.39
N LYS A 58 8.12 17.59 -6.16
CA LYS A 58 9.25 17.11 -6.97
C LYS A 58 8.82 16.75 -8.38
N TYR A 59 7.69 16.08 -8.53
CA TYR A 59 7.23 15.55 -9.82
C TYR A 59 6.03 16.31 -10.40
N LYS A 60 5.63 17.42 -9.76
CA LYS A 60 4.51 18.30 -10.19
C LYS A 60 3.21 17.54 -10.38
N LEU A 61 2.89 16.63 -9.44
CA LEU A 61 1.71 15.80 -9.50
C LEU A 61 0.46 16.63 -9.16
N PRO A 62 -0.59 16.63 -10.00
CA PRO A 62 -1.78 17.46 -9.80
C PRO A 62 -2.79 16.79 -8.85
N PHE A 63 -2.38 16.52 -7.61
CA PHE A 63 -3.28 16.00 -6.61
C PHE A 63 -4.33 17.01 -6.16
N THR A 64 -5.56 16.55 -5.95
CA THR A 64 -6.65 17.33 -5.37
C THR A 64 -7.43 16.49 -4.37
N ASN A 65 -7.97 17.14 -3.32
CA ASN A 65 -8.93 16.53 -2.41
C ASN A 65 -9.67 17.59 -1.60
N ALA A 66 -11.00 17.50 -1.57
CA ALA A 66 -11.86 18.49 -0.95
C ALA A 66 -12.24 18.17 0.51
N ASN A 67 -11.97 16.93 1.02
CA ASN A 67 -12.53 16.53 2.32
C ASN A 67 -11.53 15.98 3.33
N VAL A 68 -10.22 15.98 3.02
CA VAL A 68 -9.18 15.61 4.00
C VAL A 68 -8.52 16.87 4.54
N VAL A 69 -8.57 17.03 5.85
CA VAL A 69 -8.04 18.20 6.56
C VAL A 69 -7.01 17.80 7.61
N ASP A 70 -6.09 18.70 7.88
CA ASP A 70 -5.26 18.64 9.08
C ASP A 70 -6.16 18.90 10.30
N ARG A 71 -6.20 17.94 11.24
CA ARG A 71 -7.12 17.96 12.40
C ARG A 71 -6.86 19.13 13.33
N ALA A 72 -5.60 19.56 13.46
CA ALA A 72 -5.24 20.65 14.37
C ALA A 72 -5.64 22.02 13.83
N THR A 73 -5.57 22.19 12.51
CA THR A 73 -5.80 23.50 11.87
C THR A 73 -7.13 23.62 11.14
N GLY A 74 -7.78 22.48 10.85
CA GLY A 74 -8.98 22.40 10.02
C GLY A 74 -8.75 22.73 8.54
N LYS A 75 -7.51 22.93 8.10
CA LYS A 75 -7.19 23.30 6.72
C LYS A 75 -7.06 22.06 5.84
N LEU A 76 -7.51 22.18 4.59
CA LEU A 76 -7.29 21.15 3.56
C LEU A 76 -5.80 20.88 3.39
N ILE A 77 -5.45 19.61 3.19
CA ILE A 77 -4.06 19.19 2.97
C ILE A 77 -3.62 19.34 1.51
N LEU A 78 -4.58 19.44 0.58
CA LEU A 78 -4.42 19.56 -0.86
C LEU A 78 -5.32 20.65 -1.44
N PRO A 79 -5.16 21.08 -2.70
CA PRO A 79 -6.13 21.94 -3.39
C PRO A 79 -7.52 21.33 -3.37
N GLU A 80 -8.53 22.13 -3.11
CA GLU A 80 -9.93 21.71 -3.01
C GLU A 80 -10.45 21.12 -4.32
N TYR A 81 -10.12 21.75 -5.44
CA TYR A 81 -10.35 21.28 -6.82
C TYR A 81 -9.33 21.91 -7.77
N LEU A 82 -9.28 21.39 -8.99
CA LEU A 82 -8.46 21.91 -10.08
C LEU A 82 -9.37 22.35 -11.24
N VAL A 83 -8.96 23.38 -11.97
CA VAL A 83 -9.63 23.80 -13.21
C VAL A 83 -8.67 23.59 -14.38
N VAL A 84 -9.09 22.81 -15.35
CA VAL A 84 -8.31 22.44 -16.53
C VAL A 84 -9.11 22.76 -17.79
N GLU A 85 -8.52 23.51 -18.71
CA GLU A 85 -9.16 23.82 -19.98
C GLU A 85 -8.64 22.92 -21.10
N LYS A 86 -9.56 22.26 -21.79
CA LYS A 86 -9.29 21.44 -22.98
C LYS A 86 -10.23 21.83 -24.11
N ASN A 87 -9.69 22.29 -25.23
CA ASN A 87 -10.46 22.69 -26.41
C ASN A 87 -11.58 23.72 -26.16
N GLY A 88 -11.33 24.66 -25.25
CA GLY A 88 -12.28 25.70 -24.86
C GLY A 88 -13.35 25.27 -23.89
N ILE A 89 -13.31 24.04 -23.37
CA ILE A 89 -14.16 23.55 -22.28
C ILE A 89 -13.35 23.53 -20.98
N LYS A 90 -13.89 24.12 -19.92
CA LYS A 90 -13.32 24.12 -18.59
C LYS A 90 -13.85 22.94 -17.78
N PHE A 91 -12.94 22.04 -17.42
CA PHE A 91 -13.23 20.91 -16.54
C PHE A 91 -12.85 21.26 -15.09
N GLY A 92 -13.77 21.06 -14.16
CA GLY A 92 -13.49 21.10 -12.74
C GLY A 92 -13.24 19.68 -12.23
N LEU A 93 -12.05 19.44 -11.68
CA LEU A 93 -11.66 18.15 -11.12
C LEU A 93 -11.68 18.25 -9.61
N VAL A 94 -12.59 17.55 -8.96
CA VAL A 94 -12.70 17.48 -7.50
C VAL A 94 -12.57 16.04 -7.03
N SER A 95 -11.84 15.83 -5.92
CA SER A 95 -11.71 14.49 -5.33
C SER A 95 -12.26 14.47 -3.91
N VAL A 96 -12.84 13.32 -3.53
CA VAL A 96 -13.22 13.02 -2.14
C VAL A 96 -12.81 11.61 -1.76
N LEU A 97 -12.38 11.46 -0.51
CA LEU A 97 -12.05 10.20 0.14
C LEU A 97 -13.24 9.75 1.00
N GLY A 98 -13.48 8.45 1.07
CA GLY A 98 -14.55 7.87 1.89
C GLY A 98 -14.33 8.13 3.39
N ALA A 99 -15.35 8.57 4.11
CA ALA A 99 -15.26 8.86 5.54
C ALA A 99 -14.94 7.62 6.40
N ASN A 100 -15.20 6.43 5.89
CA ASN A 100 -14.90 5.16 6.55
C ASN A 100 -13.45 4.67 6.32
N HIS A 101 -12.68 5.34 5.45
CA HIS A 101 -11.28 4.99 5.20
C HIS A 101 -10.40 5.53 6.31
N LYS A 102 -9.74 4.63 7.03
CA LYS A 102 -8.76 5.00 8.06
C LYS A 102 -7.43 5.35 7.41
N ILE A 103 -6.99 6.58 7.61
CA ILE A 103 -5.65 7.02 7.22
C ILE A 103 -4.66 6.53 8.29
N ILE A 104 -3.93 5.48 7.97
CA ILE A 104 -2.90 4.90 8.84
C ILE A 104 -1.58 4.99 8.07
N THR A 105 -0.55 5.56 8.70
CA THR A 105 0.79 5.64 8.10
C THR A 105 1.66 4.45 8.53
N MET A 106 2.82 4.29 7.91
CA MET A 106 3.80 3.27 8.31
C MET A 106 4.38 3.48 9.71
N THR A 107 4.42 4.72 10.17
CA THR A 107 5.09 5.12 11.41
C THR A 107 4.11 5.46 12.52
N ASP A 108 2.84 5.70 12.18
CA ASP A 108 1.86 6.18 13.13
C ASP A 108 0.46 5.66 12.83
N THR A 109 -0.26 5.22 13.84
CA THR A 109 -1.67 4.83 13.77
C THR A 109 -2.61 6.03 13.82
N ASP A 110 -2.13 7.20 14.26
CA ASP A 110 -2.82 8.48 14.20
C ASP A 110 -2.07 9.45 13.26
N SER A 111 -2.58 9.60 12.05
CA SER A 111 -2.01 10.48 11.03
C SER A 111 -2.15 11.98 11.33
N GLY A 112 -2.91 12.38 12.37
CA GLY A 112 -3.27 13.77 12.61
C GLY A 112 -4.23 14.36 11.57
N LEU A 113 -4.76 13.52 10.66
CA LEU A 113 -5.69 13.92 9.60
C LEU A 113 -7.13 13.54 9.96
N GLU A 114 -8.08 14.26 9.38
CA GLU A 114 -9.51 13.99 9.50
C GLU A 114 -10.15 13.96 8.12
N VAL A 115 -10.97 12.93 7.86
CA VAL A 115 -11.78 12.83 6.65
C VAL A 115 -13.18 13.37 6.97
N LYS A 116 -13.56 14.48 6.34
CA LYS A 116 -14.89 15.09 6.48
C LYS A 116 -15.91 14.30 5.65
N ASP A 117 -17.20 14.44 6.03
CA ASP A 117 -18.29 13.83 5.26
C ASP A 117 -18.29 14.32 3.80
N PRO A 118 -18.11 13.43 2.82
CA PRO A 118 -18.01 13.80 1.41
C PRO A 118 -19.30 14.46 0.88
N VAL A 119 -20.47 14.09 1.38
CA VAL A 119 -21.75 14.70 0.96
C VAL A 119 -21.82 16.15 1.40
N ALA A 120 -21.52 16.42 2.66
CA ALA A 120 -21.55 17.78 3.21
C ALA A 120 -20.55 18.69 2.47
N VAL A 121 -19.34 18.18 2.22
CA VAL A 121 -18.30 18.92 1.51
C VAL A 121 -18.70 19.20 0.06
N LEU A 122 -19.17 18.21 -0.68
CA LEU A 122 -19.57 18.39 -2.07
C LEU A 122 -20.78 19.33 -2.22
N ARG A 123 -21.72 19.34 -1.28
CA ARG A 123 -22.85 20.31 -1.27
C ARG A 123 -22.38 21.76 -1.17
N ASP A 124 -21.25 22.02 -0.53
CA ASP A 124 -20.64 23.35 -0.45
C ASP A 124 -19.76 23.67 -1.68
N VAL A 125 -18.92 22.74 -2.09
CA VAL A 125 -17.92 22.94 -3.17
C VAL A 125 -18.57 23.05 -4.55
N LEU A 126 -19.49 22.14 -4.90
CA LEU A 126 -20.04 22.03 -6.25
C LEU A 126 -20.74 23.33 -6.73
N PRO A 127 -21.58 24.01 -5.94
CA PRO A 127 -22.21 25.27 -6.36
C PRO A 127 -21.22 26.41 -6.63
N ARG A 128 -20.06 26.41 -5.95
CA ARG A 128 -18.98 27.38 -6.17
C ARG A 128 -18.23 27.06 -7.46
N MET A 129 -17.82 25.81 -7.59
CA MET A 129 -17.07 25.31 -8.75
C MET A 129 -17.85 25.45 -10.06
N ARG A 130 -19.17 25.19 -10.05
CA ARG A 130 -20.04 25.34 -11.24
C ARG A 130 -20.15 26.77 -11.80
N LYS A 131 -19.73 27.78 -11.06
CA LYS A 131 -19.66 29.17 -11.56
C LYS A 131 -18.41 29.41 -12.42
N GLU A 132 -17.43 28.55 -12.35
CA GLU A 132 -16.11 28.70 -12.95
C GLU A 132 -15.82 27.70 -14.06
N VAL A 133 -16.60 26.57 -14.11
CA VAL A 133 -16.35 25.45 -15.01
C VAL A 133 -17.59 25.01 -15.77
N ASP A 134 -17.38 24.43 -16.93
CA ASP A 134 -18.43 23.93 -17.81
C ASP A 134 -18.83 22.48 -17.44
N THR A 135 -17.87 21.62 -17.16
CA THR A 135 -18.06 20.20 -16.86
C THR A 135 -17.37 19.84 -15.54
N VAL A 136 -18.06 19.11 -14.66
CA VAL A 136 -17.51 18.65 -13.36
C VAL A 136 -17.19 17.17 -13.40
N VAL A 137 -15.94 16.83 -13.06
CA VAL A 137 -15.46 15.46 -12.91
C VAL A 137 -15.13 15.21 -11.43
N LEU A 138 -15.86 14.28 -10.84
CA LEU A 138 -15.57 13.77 -9.49
C LEU A 138 -14.62 12.58 -9.55
N LEU A 139 -13.51 12.67 -8.86
CA LEU A 139 -12.58 11.57 -8.61
C LEU A 139 -12.94 10.97 -7.24
N GLY A 140 -13.86 10.01 -7.23
CA GLY A 140 -14.48 9.50 -6.01
C GLY A 140 -13.75 8.27 -5.46
N HIS A 141 -12.88 8.44 -4.47
CA HIS A 141 -12.21 7.33 -3.78
C HIS A 141 -13.04 6.81 -2.60
N LEU A 142 -14.20 6.19 -2.91
CA LEU A 142 -15.25 5.86 -1.95
C LEU A 142 -15.66 4.37 -1.99
N GLY A 143 -15.30 3.65 -3.06
CA GLY A 143 -15.93 2.37 -3.40
C GLY A 143 -17.31 2.55 -4.06
N GLU A 144 -17.82 1.47 -4.65
CA GLU A 144 -19.03 1.56 -5.54
C GLU A 144 -20.29 1.98 -4.79
N GLY A 145 -20.56 1.37 -3.63
CA GLY A 145 -21.79 1.61 -2.85
C GLY A 145 -21.87 3.05 -2.35
N ASP A 146 -20.81 3.51 -1.73
CA ASP A 146 -20.74 4.84 -1.15
C ASP A 146 -20.71 5.92 -2.24
N THR A 147 -20.03 5.68 -3.37
CA THR A 147 -20.04 6.61 -4.52
C THR A 147 -21.46 6.80 -5.04
N SER A 148 -22.22 5.72 -5.22
CA SER A 148 -23.61 5.82 -5.68
C SER A 148 -24.51 6.56 -4.70
N THR A 149 -24.27 6.39 -3.38
CA THR A 149 -24.99 7.10 -2.32
C THR A 149 -24.68 8.60 -2.36
N VAL A 150 -23.40 8.94 -2.43
CA VAL A 150 -22.96 10.36 -2.50
C VAL A 150 -23.59 11.06 -3.71
N ILE A 151 -23.56 10.44 -4.90
CA ILE A 151 -24.13 11.05 -6.12
C ILE A 151 -25.64 11.27 -6.03
N ARG A 152 -26.41 10.41 -5.35
CA ARG A 152 -27.84 10.66 -5.10
C ARG A 152 -28.10 11.82 -4.17
N GLU A 153 -27.17 12.11 -3.30
CA GLU A 153 -27.27 13.15 -2.26
C GLU A 153 -26.78 14.53 -2.73
N VAL A 154 -26.01 14.60 -3.83
CA VAL A 154 -25.46 15.84 -4.37
C VAL A 154 -25.94 16.10 -5.80
N LYS A 155 -25.88 17.36 -6.23
CA LYS A 155 -26.22 17.78 -7.60
C LYS A 155 -25.02 18.46 -8.24
N GLY A 156 -24.88 18.32 -9.54
CA GLY A 156 -23.88 19.07 -10.30
C GLY A 156 -22.56 18.31 -10.54
N VAL A 157 -22.57 16.99 -10.53
CA VAL A 157 -21.49 16.13 -11.04
C VAL A 157 -21.91 15.58 -12.39
N ASP A 158 -21.10 15.78 -13.44
CA ASP A 158 -21.40 15.24 -14.78
C ASP A 158 -20.77 13.86 -14.97
N ILE A 159 -19.52 13.70 -14.50
CA ILE A 159 -18.74 12.46 -14.64
C ILE A 159 -18.18 12.10 -13.28
N CYS A 160 -18.27 10.84 -12.92
CA CYS A 160 -17.62 10.27 -11.73
C CYS A 160 -16.65 9.15 -12.13
N ILE A 161 -15.37 9.35 -11.85
CA ILE A 161 -14.36 8.30 -11.93
C ILE A 161 -14.31 7.61 -10.56
N MET A 162 -14.68 6.33 -10.51
CA MET A 162 -14.70 5.58 -9.26
C MET A 162 -13.33 4.99 -8.94
N GLY A 163 -12.72 5.43 -7.86
CA GLY A 163 -11.58 4.82 -7.20
C GLY A 163 -12.01 3.82 -6.12
N HIS A 164 -11.04 3.16 -5.49
CA HIS A 164 -11.21 2.16 -4.41
C HIS A 164 -12.12 0.96 -4.79
N THR A 165 -12.50 0.84 -6.03
CA THR A 165 -13.28 -0.30 -6.51
C THR A 165 -12.40 -1.21 -7.36
N HIS A 166 -12.45 -2.50 -7.10
CA HIS A 166 -11.74 -3.50 -7.93
C HIS A 166 -12.61 -4.00 -9.09
N ARG A 167 -13.75 -3.34 -9.34
CA ARG A 167 -14.66 -3.73 -10.42
C ARG A 167 -14.28 -3.10 -11.73
N THR A 168 -14.51 -3.86 -12.79
CA THR A 168 -14.39 -3.43 -14.17
C THR A 168 -15.76 -2.95 -14.67
N LEU A 169 -15.87 -1.69 -15.04
CA LEU A 169 -16.99 -1.21 -15.83
C LEU A 169 -16.57 -1.20 -17.30
N LYS A 170 -17.09 -2.17 -18.08
CA LYS A 170 -16.83 -2.23 -19.53
C LYS A 170 -17.58 -1.14 -20.31
N ASN A 171 -18.68 -0.67 -19.74
CA ASN A 171 -19.50 0.41 -20.27
C ASN A 171 -19.74 1.43 -19.16
N GLU A 172 -20.19 2.61 -19.55
CA GLU A 172 -20.67 3.62 -18.62
C GLU A 172 -21.89 3.10 -17.83
N ARG A 173 -22.03 3.62 -16.65
CA ARG A 173 -23.23 3.45 -15.84
C ARG A 173 -23.77 4.82 -15.49
N ILE A 174 -25.04 5.08 -15.68
CA ILE A 174 -25.66 6.35 -15.31
C ILE A 174 -26.36 6.18 -13.97
N VAL A 175 -26.08 7.06 -13.04
CA VAL A 175 -26.76 7.18 -11.75
C VAL A 175 -27.23 8.62 -11.62
N GLU A 176 -28.56 8.81 -11.51
CA GLU A 176 -29.19 10.11 -11.69
C GLU A 176 -28.76 10.71 -13.05
N ASP A 177 -28.13 11.90 -13.03
CA ASP A 177 -27.62 12.56 -14.25
C ASP A 177 -26.09 12.41 -14.40
N THR A 178 -25.42 11.56 -13.58
CA THR A 178 -23.98 11.41 -13.55
C THR A 178 -23.53 10.16 -14.29
N ILE A 179 -22.53 10.31 -15.15
CA ILE A 179 -21.85 9.21 -15.87
C ILE A 179 -20.78 8.61 -14.96
N PHE A 180 -20.92 7.33 -14.63
CA PHE A 180 -19.95 6.58 -13.85
C PHE A 180 -18.99 5.81 -14.73
N LEU A 181 -17.70 5.98 -14.47
CA LEU A 181 -16.61 5.30 -15.16
C LEU A 181 -15.68 4.66 -14.11
N ALA A 182 -15.10 3.51 -14.42
CA ALA A 182 -14.08 2.88 -13.59
C ALA A 182 -13.10 2.09 -14.45
N ALA A 183 -11.82 2.26 -14.21
CA ALA A 183 -10.78 1.36 -14.68
C ALA A 183 -10.41 0.38 -13.52
N PRO A 184 -10.09 -0.89 -13.83
CA PRO A 184 -9.59 -1.83 -12.85
C PRO A 184 -8.25 -1.37 -12.25
N HIS A 185 -7.90 -1.97 -11.11
CA HIS A 185 -6.71 -1.67 -10.33
C HIS A 185 -5.39 -2.20 -10.96
N GLU A 186 -4.27 -1.80 -10.37
CA GLU A 186 -2.90 -2.26 -10.67
C GLU A 186 -2.40 -1.91 -12.08
N GLY A 187 -2.95 -0.87 -12.72
CA GLY A 187 -2.48 -0.44 -14.04
C GLY A 187 -2.65 -1.48 -15.15
N ARG A 188 -3.51 -2.48 -14.96
CA ARG A 188 -3.74 -3.55 -15.96
C ARG A 188 -4.60 -3.12 -17.13
N PHE A 189 -5.24 -1.98 -17.02
CA PHE A 189 -6.12 -1.44 -18.04
C PHE A 189 -6.00 0.06 -18.15
N VAL A 190 -6.20 0.57 -19.35
CA VAL A 190 -6.45 1.99 -19.60
C VAL A 190 -7.91 2.17 -19.98
N GLY A 191 -8.63 2.97 -19.18
CA GLY A 191 -9.99 3.42 -19.51
C GLY A 191 -9.92 4.66 -20.39
N ARG A 192 -10.63 4.65 -21.52
CA ARG A 192 -10.84 5.80 -22.39
C ARG A 192 -12.34 6.07 -22.50
N ALA A 193 -12.72 7.33 -22.30
CA ALA A 193 -14.07 7.82 -22.54
C ALA A 193 -14.03 8.97 -23.56
N ASP A 194 -14.62 8.78 -24.70
CA ASP A 194 -14.79 9.81 -25.71
C ASP A 194 -16.09 10.58 -25.40
N LEU A 195 -15.92 11.85 -24.99
CA LEU A 195 -17.01 12.70 -24.54
C LEU A 195 -17.50 13.57 -25.70
N PHE A 196 -18.80 13.54 -25.97
CA PHE A 196 -19.48 14.44 -26.90
C PHE A 196 -20.10 15.56 -26.08
N ILE A 197 -19.50 16.74 -26.13
CA ILE A 197 -19.85 17.89 -25.28
C ILE A 197 -20.46 19.00 -26.14
N GLU A 198 -21.64 19.50 -25.74
CA GLU A 198 -22.24 20.70 -26.34
C GLU A 198 -21.40 21.94 -25.95
N LYS A 199 -20.93 22.66 -26.94
CA LYS A 199 -20.00 23.80 -26.71
C LYS A 199 -20.67 25.01 -26.05
N SER A 200 -21.96 25.14 -26.18
CA SER A 200 -22.70 26.31 -25.68
C SER A 200 -22.82 26.36 -24.17
N ASP A 201 -22.86 25.19 -23.49
CA ASP A 201 -23.10 25.06 -22.05
C ASP A 201 -22.25 24.02 -21.35
N GLY A 202 -21.32 23.36 -22.09
CA GLY A 202 -20.43 22.32 -21.55
C GLY A 202 -21.11 21.01 -21.17
N LYS A 203 -22.35 20.80 -21.60
CA LYS A 203 -23.13 19.60 -21.26
C LYS A 203 -22.61 18.38 -22.00
N VAL A 204 -22.36 17.29 -21.27
CA VAL A 204 -22.03 15.98 -21.86
C VAL A 204 -23.30 15.37 -22.45
N MET A 205 -23.34 15.24 -23.78
CA MET A 205 -24.48 14.73 -24.52
C MET A 205 -24.43 13.24 -24.72
N ALA A 206 -23.24 12.69 -24.88
CA ALA A 206 -23.00 11.25 -25.04
C ALA A 206 -21.58 10.90 -24.60
N VAL A 207 -21.34 9.63 -24.32
CA VAL A 207 -20.04 9.06 -24.00
C VAL A 207 -19.86 7.73 -24.70
N GLU A 208 -18.68 7.49 -25.25
CA GLU A 208 -18.27 6.18 -25.74
C GLU A 208 -17.10 5.68 -24.91
N VAL A 209 -17.25 4.50 -24.29
CA VAL A 209 -16.25 3.96 -23.36
C VAL A 209 -15.49 2.81 -24.00
N ASN A 210 -14.19 2.82 -23.86
CA ASN A 210 -13.30 1.74 -24.24
C ASN A 210 -12.37 1.40 -23.07
N LEU A 211 -12.19 0.12 -22.82
CA LEU A 211 -11.29 -0.41 -21.81
C LEU A 211 -10.23 -1.30 -22.48
N THR A 212 -9.01 -0.81 -22.56
CA THR A 212 -7.89 -1.52 -23.18
C THR A 212 -7.11 -2.29 -22.11
N SER A 213 -6.97 -3.61 -22.26
CA SER A 213 -6.09 -4.43 -21.44
C SER A 213 -4.62 -4.12 -21.77
N LEU A 214 -3.80 -3.94 -20.75
CA LEU A 214 -2.35 -3.78 -20.88
C LEU A 214 -1.68 -5.15 -20.64
N ASP A 215 -1.83 -6.05 -21.59
CA ASP A 215 -1.23 -7.37 -21.59
C ASP A 215 -0.09 -7.47 -22.61
N ASP A 216 0.47 -8.67 -22.78
CA ASP A 216 1.64 -8.92 -23.66
C ASP A 216 1.37 -8.61 -25.14
N ALA A 217 0.13 -8.33 -25.55
CA ALA A 217 -0.20 -7.91 -26.92
C ALA A 217 0.03 -6.41 -27.15
N VAL A 218 0.21 -5.62 -26.08
CA VAL A 218 0.51 -4.19 -26.17
C VAL A 218 2.02 -4.01 -26.34
N GLU A 219 2.42 -3.38 -27.43
CA GLU A 219 3.83 -3.09 -27.68
C GLU A 219 4.40 -2.14 -26.60
N HIS A 220 5.56 -2.52 -26.06
CA HIS A 220 6.25 -1.68 -25.07
C HIS A 220 6.92 -0.49 -25.74
N GLU A 221 6.75 0.69 -25.16
CA GLU A 221 7.51 1.86 -25.56
C GLU A 221 8.97 1.67 -25.13
N PRO A 222 9.97 1.74 -26.07
CA PRO A 222 11.36 1.34 -25.78
C PRO A 222 12.05 2.17 -24.69
N GLU A 223 11.77 3.48 -24.62
CA GLU A 223 12.36 4.36 -23.61
C GLU A 223 11.80 4.02 -22.22
N MET A 224 10.50 3.77 -22.12
CA MET A 224 9.87 3.35 -20.87
C MET A 224 10.37 1.98 -20.41
N LEU A 225 10.53 1.04 -21.33
CA LEU A 225 11.12 -0.26 -21.01
C LEU A 225 12.52 -0.13 -20.42
N ALA A 226 13.38 0.70 -21.03
CA ALA A 226 14.72 0.97 -20.52
C ALA A 226 14.69 1.61 -19.11
N ARG A 227 13.74 2.51 -18.85
CA ARG A 227 13.54 3.11 -17.51
C ARG A 227 13.09 2.07 -16.47
N VAL A 228 12.19 1.19 -16.84
CA VAL A 228 11.75 0.07 -15.96
C VAL A 228 12.92 -0.86 -15.64
N ASP A 229 13.76 -1.19 -16.62
CA ASP A 229 14.92 -2.05 -16.41
C ASP A 229 15.98 -1.37 -15.52
N ALA A 230 16.22 -0.07 -15.71
CA ALA A 230 17.09 0.72 -14.82
C ALA A 230 16.51 0.77 -13.39
N TYR A 231 15.19 0.95 -13.23
CA TYR A 231 14.53 0.87 -11.92
C TYR A 231 14.72 -0.51 -11.28
N LYS A 232 14.50 -1.60 -12.01
CA LYS A 232 14.71 -2.97 -11.48
C LYS A 232 16.14 -3.18 -10.99
N ALA A 233 17.13 -2.71 -11.76
CA ALA A 233 18.54 -2.78 -11.36
C ALA A 233 18.81 -1.99 -10.07
N SER A 234 18.33 -0.74 -9.99
CA SER A 234 18.47 0.09 -8.79
C SER A 234 17.75 -0.48 -7.57
N PHE A 235 16.65 -1.18 -7.78
CA PHE A 235 15.90 -1.83 -6.71
C PHE A 235 16.67 -3.04 -6.15
N GLU A 236 17.34 -3.82 -6.99
CA GLU A 236 18.23 -4.89 -6.51
C GLU A 236 19.42 -4.34 -5.71
N GLU A 237 20.04 -3.24 -6.17
CA GLU A 237 21.09 -2.56 -5.40
C GLU A 237 20.57 -2.05 -4.05
N PHE A 238 19.37 -1.46 -4.00
CA PHE A 238 18.72 -1.03 -2.78
C PHE A 238 18.50 -2.18 -1.81
N LYS A 239 18.01 -3.34 -2.28
CA LYS A 239 17.85 -4.56 -1.47
C LYS A 239 19.18 -5.07 -0.92
N LEU A 240 20.24 -5.09 -1.75
CA LEU A 240 21.56 -5.50 -1.33
C LEU A 240 22.14 -4.58 -0.25
N ALA A 241 22.01 -3.27 -0.43
CA ALA A 241 22.43 -2.29 0.56
C ALA A 241 21.67 -2.44 1.89
N LYS A 242 20.38 -2.71 1.81
CA LYS A 242 19.54 -2.96 2.98
C LYS A 242 19.96 -4.24 3.72
N ARG A 243 20.24 -5.32 2.98
CA ARG A 243 20.77 -6.58 3.55
C ARG A 243 22.14 -6.38 4.21
N ALA A 244 22.99 -5.54 3.66
CA ALA A 244 24.28 -5.22 4.25
C ALA A 244 24.17 -4.54 5.64
N GLY A 245 23.07 -3.83 5.90
CA GLY A 245 22.75 -3.28 7.23
C GLY A 245 22.38 -4.34 8.29
N PHE A 246 22.17 -5.60 7.86
CA PHE A 246 21.90 -6.74 8.75
C PHE A 246 22.94 -7.85 8.53
N PRO A 247 24.20 -7.65 8.96
CA PRO A 247 25.26 -8.64 8.73
C PRO A 247 24.91 -9.96 9.42
N ARG A 248 25.32 -11.06 8.77
CA ARG A 248 25.05 -12.44 9.20
C ARG A 248 26.37 -13.07 9.71
N ASP A 249 26.96 -12.45 10.69
CA ASP A 249 28.28 -12.79 11.21
C ASP A 249 28.28 -13.27 12.67
N LEU A 250 27.08 -13.32 13.30
CA LEU A 250 26.94 -13.83 14.66
C LEU A 250 27.09 -15.35 14.70
N GLY A 251 27.67 -15.85 15.79
CA GLY A 251 27.92 -17.28 16.02
C GLY A 251 29.22 -17.82 15.41
N GLY A 252 29.68 -18.94 15.95
CA GLY A 252 30.88 -19.64 15.49
C GLY A 252 30.63 -20.57 14.31
N GLU A 253 31.71 -21.02 13.65
CA GLU A 253 31.61 -21.94 12.51
C GLU A 253 31.01 -23.32 12.87
N LYS A 254 31.21 -23.75 14.14
CA LYS A 254 30.71 -25.03 14.66
C LYS A 254 29.30 -24.96 15.23
N GLU A 255 28.77 -23.76 15.43
CA GLU A 255 27.44 -23.55 15.98
C GLU A 255 26.42 -23.61 14.86
N THR A 256 25.48 -24.58 14.93
CA THR A 256 24.47 -24.78 13.90
C THR A 256 23.10 -24.92 14.53
N TYR A 257 22.10 -24.40 13.83
CA TYR A 257 20.69 -24.63 14.14
C TYR A 257 20.25 -25.97 13.56
N LEU A 258 19.62 -26.81 14.38
CA LEU A 258 19.11 -28.13 13.98
C LEU A 258 17.70 -28.03 13.37
N GLY A 259 16.96 -26.98 13.76
CA GLY A 259 15.55 -26.82 13.45
C GLY A 259 14.63 -27.61 14.39
N SER A 260 13.47 -27.06 14.66
CA SER A 260 12.52 -27.57 15.68
C SER A 260 12.06 -29.02 15.45
N ARG A 261 12.07 -29.51 14.21
CA ARG A 261 11.75 -30.93 13.94
C ARG A 261 12.65 -31.91 14.64
N SER A 262 13.92 -31.53 14.84
CA SER A 262 14.92 -32.35 15.54
C SER A 262 14.62 -32.44 17.05
N CYS A 263 13.85 -31.51 17.60
CA CYS A 263 13.50 -31.49 19.02
C CYS A 263 12.29 -32.38 19.35
N LYS A 264 11.42 -32.62 18.34
CA LYS A 264 10.10 -33.27 18.51
C LYS A 264 10.16 -34.63 19.22
N SER A 265 11.13 -35.47 18.86
CA SER A 265 11.19 -36.85 19.37
C SER A 265 11.43 -36.96 20.87
N CYS A 266 12.03 -35.94 21.50
CA CYS A 266 12.28 -35.89 22.95
C CYS A 266 11.36 -34.92 23.68
N HIS A 267 10.73 -33.97 22.97
CA HIS A 267 9.91 -32.90 23.51
C HIS A 267 8.52 -32.87 22.85
N GLU A 268 7.80 -33.97 22.91
CA GLU A 268 6.52 -34.13 22.19
C GLU A 268 5.43 -33.19 22.71
N ASP A 269 5.24 -33.08 24.03
CA ASP A 269 4.28 -32.17 24.64
C ASP A 269 4.58 -30.71 24.31
N THR A 270 5.85 -30.33 24.38
CA THR A 270 6.34 -28.99 23.99
C THR A 270 6.12 -28.70 22.50
N TRP A 271 6.26 -29.73 21.66
CA TRP A 271 6.00 -29.63 20.24
C TRP A 271 4.55 -29.26 19.94
N GLU A 272 3.57 -29.81 20.70
CA GLU A 272 2.17 -29.48 20.55
C GLU A 272 1.90 -28.01 20.90
N VAL A 273 2.47 -27.52 22.01
CA VAL A 273 2.40 -26.10 22.39
C VAL A 273 2.98 -25.20 21.30
N TYR A 274 4.17 -25.53 20.80
CA TYR A 274 4.82 -24.79 19.73
C TYR A 274 3.97 -24.71 18.47
N THR A 275 3.46 -25.86 17.97
CA THR A 275 2.70 -25.92 16.72
C THR A 275 1.35 -25.20 16.81
N ALA A 276 0.75 -25.10 18.00
CA ALA A 276 -0.44 -24.32 18.25
C ALA A 276 -0.19 -22.80 18.38
N SER A 277 1.08 -22.38 18.56
CA SER A 277 1.45 -21.00 18.79
C SER A 277 1.57 -20.18 17.51
N GLY A 278 1.47 -18.85 17.62
CA GLY A 278 1.76 -17.92 16.53
C GLY A 278 3.21 -18.00 15.99
N HIS A 279 4.17 -18.45 16.81
CA HIS A 279 5.56 -18.62 16.45
C HIS A 279 5.75 -19.64 15.31
N SER A 280 4.96 -20.73 15.31
CA SER A 280 5.00 -21.75 14.25
C SER A 280 4.49 -21.25 12.90
N GLN A 281 3.83 -20.08 12.85
CA GLN A 281 3.28 -19.45 11.64
C GLN A 281 3.89 -18.06 11.35
N ALA A 282 4.95 -17.70 12.07
CA ALA A 282 5.53 -16.35 12.01
C ALA A 282 5.93 -15.94 10.58
N PHE A 283 6.62 -16.79 9.83
CA PHE A 283 7.01 -16.50 8.45
C PHE A 283 5.82 -16.42 7.49
N THR A 284 4.79 -17.26 7.72
CA THR A 284 3.56 -17.22 6.92
C THR A 284 2.86 -15.87 7.04
N SER A 285 2.92 -15.23 8.21
CA SER A 285 2.29 -13.92 8.45
C SER A 285 2.92 -12.81 7.59
N ILE A 286 4.25 -12.78 7.48
CA ILE A 286 4.96 -11.80 6.63
C ILE A 286 4.85 -12.15 5.15
N ARG A 287 4.84 -13.44 4.79
CA ARG A 287 4.64 -13.88 3.41
C ARG A 287 3.29 -13.46 2.85
N LYS A 288 2.21 -13.57 3.63
CA LYS A 288 0.87 -13.11 3.24
C LYS A 288 0.82 -11.59 2.97
N LYS A 289 1.75 -10.83 3.54
CA LYS A 289 1.87 -9.38 3.36
C LYS A 289 2.93 -8.99 2.31
N GLY A 290 3.55 -9.96 1.61
CA GLY A 290 4.63 -9.71 0.66
C GLY A 290 5.94 -9.23 1.30
N GLN A 291 6.11 -9.38 2.62
CA GLN A 291 7.25 -8.87 3.41
C GLN A 291 8.32 -9.93 3.70
N ASN A 292 8.23 -11.09 3.07
CA ASN A 292 9.14 -12.23 3.31
C ASN A 292 10.57 -12.03 2.77
N ASN A 293 10.84 -10.92 2.09
CA ASN A 293 12.16 -10.51 1.62
C ASN A 293 12.72 -9.29 2.36
N GLU A 294 11.99 -8.81 3.39
CA GLU A 294 12.40 -7.66 4.19
C GLU A 294 13.30 -8.11 5.35
N PRO A 295 14.59 -7.71 5.40
CA PRO A 295 15.49 -8.10 6.48
C PRO A 295 14.97 -7.80 7.88
N GLU A 296 14.31 -6.66 8.05
CA GLU A 296 13.70 -6.24 9.31
C GLU A 296 12.59 -7.18 9.77
N CYS A 297 11.79 -7.70 8.83
CA CYS A 297 10.74 -8.65 9.13
C CYS A 297 11.30 -10.06 9.36
N ILE A 298 12.21 -10.50 8.48
CA ILE A 298 12.86 -11.82 8.54
C ILE A 298 13.59 -12.02 9.86
N LEU A 299 14.21 -10.96 10.40
CA LEU A 299 14.95 -10.99 11.66
C LEU A 299 14.14 -11.58 12.81
N CYS A 300 12.85 -11.19 12.92
CA CYS A 300 11.96 -11.63 13.98
C CYS A 300 11.05 -12.80 13.58
N HIS A 301 10.90 -13.08 12.28
CA HIS A 301 9.96 -14.08 11.77
C HIS A 301 10.63 -15.36 11.27
N THR A 302 11.95 -15.51 11.53
CA THR A 302 12.75 -16.71 11.23
C THR A 302 13.70 -17.04 12.37
N THR A 303 14.37 -18.18 12.29
CA THR A 303 15.31 -18.62 13.32
C THR A 303 16.74 -18.32 12.89
N GLY A 304 17.40 -17.45 13.66
CA GLY A 304 18.83 -17.19 13.52
C GLY A 304 19.25 -16.39 12.28
N TYR A 305 18.44 -15.51 11.72
CA TYR A 305 18.77 -14.74 10.51
C TYR A 305 20.13 -14.01 10.58
N ARG A 306 20.52 -13.47 11.75
CA ARG A 306 21.82 -12.80 11.92
C ARG A 306 22.99 -13.74 12.16
N TYR A 307 22.76 -15.02 12.28
CA TYR A 307 23.80 -16.01 12.58
C TYR A 307 24.27 -16.71 11.32
N LYS A 308 25.57 -17.03 11.22
CA LYS A 308 26.22 -17.66 10.05
C LYS A 308 25.49 -18.91 9.55
N ASN A 309 25.01 -19.74 10.46
CA ASN A 309 24.31 -21.00 10.17
C ASN A 309 22.81 -20.94 10.38
N GLY A 310 22.23 -19.75 10.56
CA GLY A 310 20.81 -19.52 10.70
C GLY A 310 20.04 -19.47 9.38
N TYR A 311 18.82 -18.95 9.43
CA TYR A 311 17.99 -18.79 8.24
C TYR A 311 18.74 -18.06 7.11
N ALA A 312 18.63 -18.59 5.89
CA ALA A 312 19.16 -17.98 4.68
C ALA A 312 18.19 -18.17 3.52
N GLU A 313 17.86 -17.08 2.82
CA GLU A 313 16.90 -17.07 1.72
C GLU A 313 17.33 -17.98 0.55
N GLU A 314 18.63 -18.06 0.30
CA GLU A 314 19.23 -18.81 -0.80
C GLU A 314 19.25 -20.33 -0.58
N ARG A 315 18.89 -20.79 0.62
CA ARG A 315 18.88 -22.23 0.91
C ARG A 315 17.58 -22.85 0.41
N PRO A 316 17.63 -23.81 -0.54
CA PRO A 316 16.47 -24.60 -0.88
C PRO A 316 16.01 -25.39 0.35
N PHE A 317 14.71 -25.49 0.57
CA PHE A 317 14.13 -26.16 1.75
C PHE A 317 14.56 -25.58 3.10
N ASN A 318 14.42 -24.28 3.25
CA ASN A 318 14.84 -23.58 4.45
C ASN A 318 14.11 -24.10 5.69
N GLN A 319 14.78 -24.94 6.49
CA GLN A 319 14.20 -25.57 7.68
C GLN A 319 14.04 -24.58 8.85
N LEU A 320 14.60 -23.36 8.74
CA LEU A 320 14.64 -22.36 9.80
C LEU A 320 13.62 -21.23 9.60
N VAL A 321 12.61 -21.42 8.71
CA VAL A 321 11.44 -20.54 8.65
C VAL A 321 10.66 -20.60 9.96
N ASN A 322 10.00 -19.52 10.29
CA ASN A 322 9.28 -19.33 11.55
C ASN A 322 10.22 -19.16 12.78
N VAL A 323 9.66 -18.76 13.90
CA VAL A 323 10.36 -18.63 15.18
C VAL A 323 10.32 -20.00 15.85
N GLN A 324 11.43 -20.75 15.77
CA GLN A 324 11.53 -22.12 16.24
C GLN A 324 12.16 -22.20 17.63
N CYS A 325 12.23 -23.42 18.20
CA CYS A 325 12.73 -23.66 19.56
C CYS A 325 14.07 -22.96 19.83
N GLU A 326 15.02 -23.08 18.88
CA GLU A 326 16.36 -22.52 19.01
C GLU A 326 16.42 -20.99 18.87
N ALA A 327 15.35 -20.32 18.43
CA ALA A 327 15.28 -18.86 18.44
C ALA A 327 15.24 -18.31 19.88
N CYS A 328 14.68 -19.09 20.79
CA CYS A 328 14.60 -18.78 22.21
C CYS A 328 15.69 -19.49 23.04
N HIS A 329 15.92 -20.78 22.77
CA HIS A 329 16.78 -21.64 23.57
C HIS A 329 18.25 -21.68 23.10
N GLY A 330 18.58 -21.01 21.98
CA GLY A 330 19.93 -21.08 21.38
C GLY A 330 20.19 -22.41 20.66
N TYR A 331 21.44 -22.64 20.26
CA TYR A 331 21.83 -23.81 19.47
C TYR A 331 21.55 -25.15 20.19
N GLY A 332 20.83 -26.04 19.53
CA GLY A 332 20.49 -27.36 20.05
C GLY A 332 21.54 -28.45 19.84
N THR A 333 22.64 -28.18 19.12
CA THR A 333 23.60 -29.18 18.65
C THR A 333 24.28 -29.97 19.78
N GLU A 334 24.71 -29.30 20.85
CA GLU A 334 25.33 -29.99 22.00
C GLU A 334 24.26 -30.67 22.87
N HIS A 335 23.15 -29.97 23.13
CA HIS A 335 22.03 -30.51 23.92
C HIS A 335 21.49 -31.82 23.30
N SER A 336 21.36 -31.89 21.99
CA SER A 336 20.88 -33.11 21.28
C SER A 336 21.78 -34.32 21.44
N ARG A 337 23.07 -34.10 21.83
CA ARG A 337 24.06 -35.17 22.04
C ARG A 337 24.14 -35.60 23.51
N ASP A 338 24.08 -34.65 24.45
CA ASP A 338 24.35 -34.93 25.87
C ASP A 338 23.13 -34.82 26.79
N GLY A 339 21.99 -34.37 26.27
CA GLY A 339 20.72 -34.21 26.98
C GLY A 339 20.73 -33.19 28.11
N LYS A 340 21.81 -32.41 28.28
CA LYS A 340 21.93 -31.44 29.37
C LYS A 340 21.11 -30.19 29.11
N TRP A 341 20.53 -29.65 30.18
CA TRP A 341 19.79 -28.38 30.12
C TRP A 341 20.67 -27.25 29.56
N ARG A 342 20.06 -26.42 28.72
CA ARG A 342 20.67 -25.21 28.17
C ARG A 342 19.88 -23.95 28.60
N ALA A 343 20.23 -22.83 28.04
CA ALA A 343 19.79 -21.50 28.47
C ALA A 343 18.27 -21.32 28.61
N GLN A 344 17.88 -20.48 29.55
CA GLN A 344 16.50 -20.00 29.69
C GLN A 344 16.16 -18.98 28.61
N ALA A 345 14.93 -19.02 28.09
CA ALA A 345 14.47 -18.24 26.99
C ALA A 345 13.91 -16.86 27.36
N GLN A 346 13.81 -16.54 28.64
CA GLN A 346 13.06 -15.38 29.12
C GLN A 346 13.48 -14.06 28.49
N ASP A 347 14.78 -13.81 28.34
CA ASP A 347 15.33 -12.56 27.81
C ASP A 347 15.23 -12.49 26.26
N SER A 348 14.93 -13.61 25.59
CA SER A 348 14.83 -13.67 24.13
C SER A 348 13.56 -13.03 23.59
N CYS A 349 12.49 -12.94 24.36
CA CYS A 349 11.19 -12.40 23.93
C CYS A 349 11.31 -10.96 23.43
N VAL A 350 12.01 -10.11 24.18
CA VAL A 350 12.15 -8.67 23.87
C VAL A 350 13.05 -8.38 22.67
N SER A 351 13.75 -9.38 22.16
CA SER A 351 14.54 -9.25 20.92
C SER A 351 13.65 -9.10 19.67
N CYS A 352 12.38 -9.54 19.76
CA CYS A 352 11.39 -9.47 18.68
C CYS A 352 10.13 -8.70 19.12
N HIS A 353 9.71 -8.85 20.38
CA HIS A 353 8.57 -8.16 20.96
C HIS A 353 8.99 -6.81 21.57
N ASP A 354 9.41 -5.89 20.73
CA ASP A 354 9.72 -4.52 21.10
C ASP A 354 8.49 -3.60 20.98
N LYS A 355 8.61 -2.36 21.46
CA LYS A 355 7.51 -1.40 21.46
C LYS A 355 7.04 -1.03 20.05
N ALA A 356 7.91 -1.09 19.06
CA ALA A 356 7.56 -0.75 17.66
C ALA A 356 6.81 -1.88 16.95
N ASN A 357 7.18 -3.14 17.21
CA ASN A 357 6.66 -4.31 16.51
C ASN A 357 5.57 -5.05 17.30
N SER A 358 5.50 -4.85 18.62
CA SER A 358 4.54 -5.51 19.51
C SER A 358 4.15 -4.56 20.65
N PRO A 359 3.46 -3.43 20.37
CA PRO A 359 3.19 -2.37 21.35
C PRO A 359 2.35 -2.83 22.54
N GLU A 360 1.58 -3.90 22.39
CA GLU A 360 0.73 -4.51 23.44
C GLU A 360 1.42 -5.70 24.11
N PHE A 361 2.73 -5.90 23.91
CA PHE A 361 3.44 -7.01 24.52
C PHE A 361 3.47 -6.87 26.04
N ASP A 362 2.88 -7.85 26.70
CA ASP A 362 3.00 -8.10 28.14
C ASP A 362 3.56 -9.51 28.33
N TYR A 363 4.70 -9.60 29.01
CA TYR A 363 5.39 -10.88 29.18
C TYR A 363 4.51 -11.93 29.86
N ALA A 364 3.80 -11.58 30.92
CA ALA A 364 2.98 -12.52 31.67
C ALA A 364 1.83 -13.08 30.81
N VAL A 365 1.20 -12.20 30.02
CA VAL A 365 0.09 -12.58 29.12
C VAL A 365 0.58 -13.43 27.95
N TYR A 366 1.73 -13.07 27.35
CA TYR A 366 2.27 -13.78 26.18
C TYR A 366 2.92 -15.11 26.57
N TRP A 367 3.56 -15.16 27.77
CA TRP A 367 4.14 -16.39 28.31
C TRP A 367 3.11 -17.52 28.49
N GLU A 368 1.91 -17.20 28.97
CA GLU A 368 0.83 -18.18 29.14
C GLU A 368 0.44 -18.89 27.83
N LYS A 369 0.72 -18.28 26.66
CA LYS A 369 0.40 -18.82 25.33
C LYS A 369 1.48 -19.74 24.77
N ILE A 370 2.67 -19.74 25.35
CA ILE A 370 3.83 -20.45 24.81
C ILE A 370 4.62 -21.24 25.87
N LYS A 371 4.29 -21.10 27.14
CA LYS A 371 4.96 -21.83 28.22
C LYS A 371 4.84 -23.34 28.07
N HIS A 372 5.89 -24.07 28.37
CA HIS A 372 6.00 -25.51 28.31
C HIS A 372 7.05 -26.05 29.30
#